data_ce93fc7c3a4b0d140e94dd054792bc33
#
_entry.id   ce93fc7c3a4b0d140e94dd054792bc33
#
_cell.length_a   1.000
_cell.length_b   1.000
_cell.length_c   1.000
_cell.angle_alpha   90.00
_cell.angle_beta   90.00
_cell.angle_gamma   90.00
#
_symmetry.space_group_name_H-M   'P 1'
#
loop_
_entity.id
_entity.type
_entity.pdbx_description
1 polymer ?
#
loop_
_entity_poly.entity_id
_entity_poly.type
_entity_poly.pdbx_seq_one_letter_code
_entity_poly.pdbx_strand_id
1 'polypeptide(L)'
;MFAIGSRQVCFDVAKEYGATHLVDYHNEDYIDQIVRDNGGPVDNVVLCGGSEKELSLGLKMLKNGGTLVNLSAYFGNASIPIQPAVWGFGYGDKTIKGVGCGGGRLLLSRMARLIATGRVQPEKLITHRYHGMEQIPEAMDLFLHHDRSLIKPVIYND
;
A
#
# COMPACT_ATOMS: atom_id res chain seq x y z
N MET A 1 -6.75 12.09 -2.19
CA MET A 1 -5.88 10.90 -2.03
C MET A 1 -6.51 9.73 -2.76
N PHE A 2 -5.75 9.06 -3.62
CA PHE A 2 -6.18 7.87 -4.37
C PHE A 2 -5.75 6.62 -3.59
N ALA A 3 -6.66 5.67 -3.42
CA ALA A 3 -6.35 4.33 -2.94
C ALA A 3 -6.53 3.36 -4.11
N ILE A 4 -5.45 2.66 -4.46
CA ILE A 4 -5.43 1.70 -5.57
C ILE A 4 -5.49 0.30 -4.96
N GLY A 5 -6.43 -0.50 -5.41
CA GLY A 5 -6.66 -1.85 -4.90
C GLY A 5 -7.65 -2.61 -5.77
N SER A 6 -8.22 -3.72 -5.24
CA SER A 6 -9.27 -4.48 -5.93
C SER A 6 -10.27 -5.15 -5.00
N ARG A 7 -10.07 -5.04 -3.69
CA ARG A 7 -10.94 -5.68 -2.70
C ARG A 7 -11.82 -4.66 -2.02
N GLN A 8 -13.14 -4.90 -2.00
CA GLN A 8 -14.12 -3.96 -1.43
C GLN A 8 -13.81 -3.65 0.04
N VAL A 9 -13.49 -4.67 0.84
CA VAL A 9 -13.14 -4.48 2.26
C VAL A 9 -11.96 -3.53 2.46
N CYS A 10 -10.97 -3.54 1.57
CA CYS A 10 -9.83 -2.61 1.60
C CYS A 10 -10.26 -1.20 1.20
N PHE A 11 -11.16 -1.07 0.23
CA PHE A 11 -11.69 0.22 -0.19
C PHE A 11 -12.54 0.88 0.89
N ASP A 12 -13.35 0.11 1.62
CA ASP A 12 -14.18 0.61 2.71
C ASP A 12 -13.29 1.21 3.81
N VAL A 13 -12.26 0.48 4.22
CA VAL A 13 -11.28 0.98 5.20
C VAL A 13 -10.49 2.17 4.66
N ALA A 14 -10.04 2.13 3.40
CA ALA A 14 -9.32 3.25 2.79
C ALA A 14 -10.16 4.54 2.81
N LYS A 15 -11.46 4.42 2.57
CA LYS A 15 -12.42 5.53 2.63
C LYS A 15 -12.51 6.13 4.04
N GLU A 16 -12.57 5.29 5.07
CA GLU A 16 -12.56 5.71 6.46
C GLU A 16 -11.25 6.42 6.85
N TYR A 17 -10.13 6.02 6.26
CA TYR A 17 -8.84 6.69 6.41
C TYR A 17 -8.65 7.92 5.50
N GLY A 18 -9.71 8.34 4.80
CA GLY A 18 -9.74 9.59 4.04
C GLY A 18 -9.31 9.47 2.58
N ALA A 19 -9.35 8.28 1.99
CA ALA A 19 -9.23 8.15 0.54
C ALA A 19 -10.44 8.82 -0.14
N THR A 20 -10.18 9.71 -1.07
CA THR A 20 -11.21 10.44 -1.80
C THR A 20 -11.59 9.76 -3.11
N HIS A 21 -10.70 8.96 -3.64
CA HIS A 21 -10.88 8.19 -4.88
C HIS A 21 -10.42 6.75 -4.64
N LEU A 22 -11.26 5.81 -5.07
CA LEU A 22 -11.00 4.38 -5.01
C LEU A 22 -10.83 3.89 -6.44
N VAL A 23 -9.71 3.26 -6.74
CA VAL A 23 -9.34 2.89 -8.10
C VAL A 23 -9.00 1.40 -8.17
N ASP A 24 -9.73 0.67 -9.00
CA ASP A 24 -9.45 -0.75 -9.25
C ASP A 24 -8.36 -0.88 -10.32
N TYR A 25 -7.24 -1.50 -9.96
CA TYR A 25 -6.11 -1.71 -10.87
C TYR A 25 -6.38 -2.75 -11.96
N HIS A 26 -7.51 -3.47 -11.93
CA HIS A 26 -7.93 -4.33 -13.03
C HIS A 26 -8.49 -3.55 -14.22
N ASN A 27 -8.84 -2.28 -14.04
CA ASN A 27 -9.20 -1.42 -15.15
C ASN A 27 -7.93 -1.07 -15.93
N GLU A 28 -7.89 -1.35 -17.22
CA GLU A 28 -6.69 -1.14 -18.05
C GLU A 28 -6.22 0.32 -18.07
N ASP A 29 -7.13 1.27 -17.93
CA ASP A 29 -6.86 2.71 -17.96
C ASP A 29 -6.74 3.36 -16.58
N TYR A 30 -6.57 2.59 -15.49
CA TYR A 30 -6.61 3.11 -14.13
C TYR A 30 -5.56 4.22 -13.87
N ILE A 31 -4.40 4.16 -14.51
CA ILE A 31 -3.36 5.20 -14.39
C ILE A 31 -3.84 6.50 -15.06
N ASP A 32 -4.40 6.39 -16.25
CA ASP A 32 -4.92 7.54 -16.99
C ASP A 32 -6.14 8.15 -16.29
N GLN A 33 -6.96 7.30 -15.65
CA GLN A 33 -8.04 7.74 -14.78
C GLN A 33 -7.49 8.58 -13.61
N ILE A 34 -6.48 8.09 -12.89
CA ILE A 34 -5.85 8.83 -11.78
C ILE A 34 -5.33 10.19 -12.23
N VAL A 35 -4.64 10.22 -13.36
CA VAL A 35 -4.07 11.47 -13.90
C VAL A 35 -5.18 12.44 -14.29
N ARG A 36 -6.25 11.98 -14.91
CA ARG A 36 -7.43 12.82 -15.25
C ARG A 36 -8.10 13.38 -13.98
N ASP A 37 -8.41 12.50 -13.03
CA ASP A 37 -9.15 12.87 -11.82
C ASP A 37 -8.34 13.76 -10.88
N ASN A 38 -7.00 13.68 -10.95
CA ASN A 38 -6.08 14.56 -10.24
C ASN A 38 -5.85 15.91 -10.93
N GLY A 39 -6.28 16.05 -12.19
CA GLY A 39 -5.97 17.24 -13.00
C GLY A 39 -4.53 17.27 -13.51
N GLY A 40 -3.85 16.13 -13.54
CA GLY A 40 -2.46 15.94 -13.97
C GLY A 40 -1.74 14.86 -13.18
N PRO A 41 -0.47 14.56 -13.49
CA PRO A 41 0.32 13.59 -12.75
C PRO A 41 0.39 13.92 -11.24
N VAL A 42 0.50 12.88 -10.39
CA VAL A 42 0.48 13.03 -8.92
C VAL A 42 1.83 13.47 -8.34
N ASP A 43 1.81 14.14 -7.19
CA ASP A 43 3.04 14.59 -6.50
C ASP A 43 3.80 13.45 -5.86
N ASN A 44 3.08 12.49 -5.27
CA ASN A 44 3.66 11.40 -4.49
C ASN A 44 2.95 10.10 -4.79
N VAL A 45 3.72 9.02 -4.83
CA VAL A 45 3.23 7.64 -4.92
C VAL A 45 3.83 6.85 -3.77
N VAL A 46 3.00 6.04 -3.09
CA VAL A 46 3.46 5.10 -2.06
C VAL A 46 3.09 3.69 -2.50
N LEU A 47 4.10 2.84 -2.67
CA LEU A 47 3.93 1.43 -3.00
C LEU A 47 3.97 0.60 -1.72
N CYS A 48 2.86 -0.11 -1.43
CA CYS A 48 2.68 -0.91 -0.23
C CYS A 48 2.40 -2.39 -0.56
N GLY A 49 3.13 -2.97 -1.49
CA GLY A 49 2.95 -4.33 -1.97
C GLY A 49 3.08 -4.41 -3.50
N GLY A 50 2.77 -5.57 -4.05
CA GLY A 50 2.87 -5.81 -5.48
C GLY A 50 4.24 -6.36 -5.92
N SER A 51 4.42 -6.45 -7.21
CA SER A 51 5.66 -6.89 -7.86
C SER A 51 6.53 -5.71 -8.31
N GLU A 52 7.66 -6.00 -8.92
CA GLU A 52 8.56 -4.98 -9.48
C GLU A 52 7.91 -4.14 -10.60
N LYS A 53 6.82 -4.62 -11.19
CA LYS A 53 6.08 -3.89 -12.24
C LYS A 53 5.43 -2.62 -11.70
N GLU A 54 4.95 -2.66 -10.46
CA GLU A 54 4.28 -1.52 -9.82
C GLU A 54 5.22 -0.33 -9.65
N LEU A 55 6.54 -0.56 -9.58
CA LEU A 55 7.51 0.54 -9.55
C LEU A 55 7.43 1.40 -10.82
N SER A 56 7.45 0.75 -11.99
CA SER A 56 7.31 1.45 -13.27
C SER A 56 5.95 2.11 -13.43
N LEU A 57 4.87 1.43 -13.00
CA LEU A 57 3.52 1.98 -13.04
C LEU A 57 3.37 3.20 -12.12
N GLY A 58 3.97 3.15 -10.93
CA GLY A 58 4.02 4.28 -10.01
C GLY A 58 4.77 5.49 -10.60
N LEU A 59 5.89 5.25 -11.27
CA LEU A 59 6.63 6.31 -11.97
C LEU A 59 5.85 6.90 -13.14
N LYS A 60 5.03 6.11 -13.84
CA LYS A 60 4.20 6.57 -14.97
C LYS A 60 3.20 7.64 -14.53
N MET A 61 2.58 7.46 -13.35
CA MET A 61 1.61 8.44 -12.85
C MET A 61 2.24 9.61 -12.09
N LEU A 62 3.54 9.54 -11.75
CA LEU A 62 4.24 10.55 -10.97
C LEU A 62 4.67 11.74 -11.84
N LYS A 63 4.45 12.96 -11.37
CA LYS A 63 4.94 14.17 -12.05
C LYS A 63 6.47 14.26 -12.03
N ASN A 64 7.02 15.11 -12.87
CA ASN A 64 8.42 15.52 -12.75
C ASN A 64 8.63 16.24 -11.40
N GLY A 65 9.77 16.00 -10.74
CA GLY A 65 10.05 16.46 -9.38
C GLY A 65 9.29 15.71 -8.29
N GLY A 66 8.47 14.70 -8.64
CA GLY A 66 7.69 13.93 -7.68
C GLY A 66 8.49 12.84 -6.97
N THR A 67 7.92 12.29 -5.89
CA THR A 67 8.56 11.26 -5.07
C THR A 67 7.74 9.97 -5.04
N LEU A 68 8.37 8.85 -5.39
CA LEU A 68 7.86 7.51 -5.19
C LEU A 68 8.53 6.89 -3.96
N VAL A 69 7.73 6.49 -2.98
CA VAL A 69 8.19 5.78 -1.79
C VAL A 69 7.82 4.31 -1.92
N ASN A 70 8.81 3.43 -1.86
CA ASN A 70 8.62 2.00 -1.94
C ASN A 70 8.78 1.33 -0.57
N LEU A 71 7.73 0.61 -0.14
CA LEU A 71 7.69 -0.22 1.07
C LEU A 71 7.70 -1.72 0.72
N SER A 72 7.72 -2.06 -0.57
CA SER A 72 7.74 -3.44 -1.05
C SER A 72 9.16 -3.99 -1.07
N ALA A 73 9.28 -5.29 -0.82
CA ALA A 73 10.54 -6.03 -0.95
C ALA A 73 10.52 -6.87 -2.24
N TYR A 74 11.60 -6.80 -2.99
CA TYR A 74 11.76 -7.53 -4.25
C TYR A 74 12.90 -8.54 -4.09
N PHE A 75 12.53 -9.77 -3.73
CA PHE A 75 13.48 -10.84 -3.52
C PHE A 75 13.70 -11.67 -4.80
N GLY A 76 14.94 -12.01 -5.11
CA GLY A 76 15.28 -12.90 -6.21
C GLY A 76 15.39 -12.24 -7.59
N ASN A 77 15.15 -10.94 -7.72
CA ASN A 77 15.31 -10.22 -8.98
C ASN A 77 16.71 -9.62 -9.11
N ALA A 78 17.37 -9.87 -10.24
CA ALA A 78 18.68 -9.29 -10.54
C ALA A 78 18.58 -7.81 -10.93
N SER A 79 17.45 -7.39 -11.48
CA SER A 79 17.21 -6.00 -11.90
C SER A 79 15.73 -5.68 -11.94
N ILE A 80 15.40 -4.41 -11.78
CA ILE A 80 14.06 -3.86 -11.99
C ILE A 80 14.15 -2.90 -13.17
N PRO A 81 13.60 -3.26 -14.34
CA PRO A 81 13.69 -2.40 -15.51
C PRO A 81 12.78 -1.19 -15.37
N ILE A 82 13.34 0.00 -15.58
CA ILE A 82 12.60 1.27 -15.66
C ILE A 82 12.76 1.83 -17.06
N GLN A 83 11.63 2.03 -17.76
CA GLN A 83 11.67 2.64 -19.08
C GLN A 83 12.11 4.12 -18.97
N PRO A 84 13.00 4.60 -19.83
CA PRO A 84 13.47 5.99 -19.79
C PRO A 84 12.33 7.01 -19.81
N ALA A 85 11.30 6.78 -20.62
CA ALA A 85 10.16 7.70 -20.73
C ALA A 85 9.41 7.91 -19.39
N VAL A 86 9.22 6.86 -18.57
CA VAL A 86 8.52 7.00 -17.27
C VAL A 86 9.40 7.67 -16.22
N TRP A 87 10.73 7.66 -16.42
CA TRP A 87 11.69 8.36 -15.57
C TRP A 87 11.99 9.79 -16.08
N GLY A 88 11.24 10.25 -17.09
CA GLY A 88 11.48 11.56 -17.70
C GLY A 88 12.80 11.64 -18.46
N PHE A 89 13.20 10.55 -19.13
CA PHE A 89 14.45 10.40 -19.87
C PHE A 89 15.72 10.76 -19.06
N GLY A 90 15.67 10.63 -17.75
CA GLY A 90 16.75 11.03 -16.85
C GLY A 90 16.76 12.50 -16.44
N TYR A 91 15.86 13.32 -16.99
CA TYR A 91 15.75 14.76 -16.67
C TYR A 91 14.51 15.11 -15.84
N GLY A 92 13.70 14.10 -15.47
CA GLY A 92 12.43 14.31 -14.81
C GLY A 92 12.54 14.69 -13.33
N ASP A 93 13.73 14.70 -12.74
CA ASP A 93 13.98 15.00 -11.31
C ASP A 93 13.11 14.14 -10.36
N LYS A 94 12.74 12.93 -10.78
CA LYS A 94 11.92 12.01 -9.99
C LYS A 94 12.78 11.31 -8.93
N THR A 95 12.28 11.25 -7.72
CA THR A 95 12.92 10.56 -6.60
C THR A 95 12.28 9.20 -6.37
N ILE A 96 13.09 8.15 -6.28
CA ILE A 96 12.69 6.82 -5.81
C ILE A 96 13.32 6.59 -4.43
N LYS A 97 12.50 6.35 -3.41
CA LYS A 97 12.96 6.16 -2.05
C LYS A 97 12.49 4.81 -1.52
N GLY A 98 13.42 3.89 -1.33
CA GLY A 98 13.18 2.65 -0.58
C GLY A 98 13.14 2.94 0.92
N VAL A 99 12.13 2.43 1.60
CA VAL A 99 12.01 2.54 3.06
C VAL A 99 11.67 1.18 3.64
N GLY A 100 12.35 0.83 4.72
CA GLY A 100 12.06 -0.36 5.51
C GLY A 100 11.24 -0.01 6.75
N CYS A 101 10.61 -1.03 7.32
CA CYS A 101 9.99 -0.91 8.64
C CYS A 101 11.10 -0.74 9.69
N GLY A 102 11.38 0.49 10.05
CA GLY A 102 12.33 0.81 11.11
C GLY A 102 11.78 0.31 12.44
N GLY A 103 12.56 -0.50 13.14
CA GLY A 103 12.24 -0.94 14.49
C GLY A 103 12.74 0.06 15.57
N GLY A 104 12.68 -0.41 16.82
CA GLY A 104 13.27 0.27 17.95
C GLY A 104 12.31 1.09 18.78
N ARG A 105 12.73 1.32 20.04
CA ARG A 105 11.92 1.93 21.09
C ARG A 105 11.29 3.26 20.68
N LEU A 106 12.06 4.12 20.00
CA LEU A 106 11.58 5.45 19.63
C LEU A 106 10.41 5.40 18.64
N LEU A 107 10.51 4.55 17.61
CA LEU A 107 9.44 4.40 16.62
C LEU A 107 8.21 3.74 17.22
N LEU A 108 8.39 2.70 18.03
CA LEU A 108 7.28 2.06 18.74
C LEU A 108 6.57 3.04 19.67
N SER A 109 7.30 3.87 20.41
CA SER A 109 6.72 4.89 21.28
C SER A 109 5.95 5.95 20.49
N ARG A 110 6.44 6.35 19.31
CA ARG A 110 5.73 7.27 18.41
C ARG A 110 4.43 6.67 17.88
N MET A 111 4.47 5.41 17.44
CA MET A 111 3.27 4.71 16.97
C MET A 111 2.25 4.54 18.09
N ALA A 112 2.66 4.10 19.27
CA ALA A 112 1.79 4.00 20.44
C ALA A 112 1.10 5.34 20.77
N ARG A 113 1.84 6.45 20.67
CA ARG A 113 1.26 7.79 20.88
C ARG A 113 0.24 8.16 19.81
N LEU A 114 0.49 7.83 18.53
CA LEU A 114 -0.48 8.09 17.45
C LEU A 114 -1.76 7.28 17.66
N ILE A 115 -1.66 6.04 18.13
CA ILE A 115 -2.81 5.19 18.48
C ILE A 115 -3.55 5.78 19.69
N ALA A 116 -2.82 6.09 20.77
CA ALA A 116 -3.41 6.64 22.00
C ALA A 116 -4.14 7.97 21.78
N THR A 117 -3.73 8.76 20.78
CA THR A 117 -4.39 10.04 20.42
C THR A 117 -5.46 9.88 19.35
N GLY A 118 -5.79 8.66 18.93
CA GLY A 118 -6.80 8.36 17.92
C GLY A 118 -6.44 8.77 16.48
N ARG A 119 -5.18 9.20 16.24
CA ARG A 119 -4.71 9.58 14.91
C ARG A 119 -4.54 8.38 13.97
N VAL A 120 -4.24 7.24 14.54
CA VAL A 120 -4.19 5.95 13.84
C VAL A 120 -5.05 4.97 14.61
N GLN A 121 -5.94 4.28 13.93
CA GLN A 121 -6.93 3.36 14.49
C GLN A 121 -6.73 1.97 13.87
N PRO A 122 -5.66 1.24 14.23
CA PRO A 122 -5.31 -0.04 13.58
C PRO A 122 -6.38 -1.12 13.75
N GLU A 123 -7.26 -0.98 14.71
CA GLU A 123 -8.41 -1.86 14.93
C GLU A 123 -9.36 -1.92 13.74
N LYS A 124 -9.42 -0.88 12.91
CA LYS A 124 -10.21 -0.85 11.66
C LYS A 124 -9.70 -1.83 10.60
N LEU A 125 -8.45 -2.26 10.72
CA LEU A 125 -7.87 -3.26 9.83
C LEU A 125 -8.21 -4.69 10.25
N ILE A 126 -8.71 -4.91 11.48
CA ILE A 126 -8.99 -6.24 12.01
C ILE A 126 -10.33 -6.71 11.45
N THR A 127 -10.27 -7.65 10.52
CA THR A 127 -11.47 -8.23 9.89
C THR A 127 -11.91 -9.54 10.54
N HIS A 128 -10.98 -10.32 11.08
CA HIS A 128 -11.23 -11.62 11.66
C HIS A 128 -10.62 -11.71 13.06
N ARG A 129 -11.40 -12.25 14.01
CA ARG A 129 -10.99 -12.42 15.40
C ARG A 129 -11.17 -13.86 15.79
N TYR A 130 -10.11 -14.42 16.35
CA TYR A 130 -10.05 -15.79 16.82
C TYR A 130 -9.68 -15.82 18.31
N HIS A 131 -10.11 -16.84 19.02
CA HIS A 131 -9.83 -17.03 20.44
C HIS A 131 -9.18 -18.39 20.66
N GLY A 132 -8.03 -18.40 21.34
CA GLY A 132 -7.23 -19.59 21.54
C GLY A 132 -6.25 -19.88 20.38
N MET A 133 -5.12 -20.45 20.74
CA MET A 133 -4.04 -20.75 19.79
C MET A 133 -4.39 -21.91 18.83
N GLU A 134 -5.38 -22.73 19.19
CA GLU A 134 -5.88 -23.81 18.34
C GLU A 134 -6.54 -23.32 17.05
N GLN A 135 -6.98 -22.07 16.99
CA GLN A 135 -7.56 -21.46 15.79
C GLN A 135 -6.53 -20.88 14.79
N ILE A 136 -5.24 -20.97 15.12
CA ILE A 136 -4.17 -20.53 14.20
C ILE A 136 -4.30 -21.17 12.81
N PRO A 137 -4.52 -22.49 12.68
CA PRO A 137 -4.64 -23.12 11.35
C PRO A 137 -5.79 -22.52 10.53
N GLU A 138 -6.94 -22.26 11.13
CA GLU A 138 -8.08 -21.62 10.46
C GLU A 138 -7.76 -20.21 9.98
N ALA A 139 -7.13 -19.39 10.82
CA ALA A 139 -6.69 -18.06 10.46
C ALA A 139 -5.66 -18.09 9.33
N MET A 140 -4.75 -19.05 9.32
CA MET A 140 -3.75 -19.22 8.25
C MET A 140 -4.38 -19.68 6.94
N ASP A 141 -5.43 -20.48 7.00
CA ASP A 141 -6.15 -20.98 5.83
C ASP A 141 -6.73 -19.82 4.98
N LEU A 142 -7.22 -18.77 5.62
CA LEU A 142 -7.68 -17.55 4.92
C LEU A 142 -6.56 -16.89 4.08
N PHE A 143 -5.32 -16.90 4.58
CA PHE A 143 -4.18 -16.38 3.81
C PHE A 143 -3.83 -17.29 2.64
N LEU A 144 -3.83 -18.60 2.86
CA LEU A 144 -3.48 -19.58 1.84
C LEU A 144 -4.48 -19.58 0.68
N HIS A 145 -5.76 -19.37 0.97
CA HIS A 145 -6.82 -19.30 -0.04
C HIS A 145 -7.07 -17.88 -0.56
N HIS A 146 -6.24 -16.89 -0.17
CA HIS A 146 -6.39 -15.50 -0.59
C HIS A 146 -7.80 -14.95 -0.40
N ASP A 147 -8.41 -15.21 0.77
CA ASP A 147 -9.76 -14.75 1.07
C ASP A 147 -9.90 -13.25 0.88
N ARG A 148 -10.86 -12.86 0.06
CA ARG A 148 -11.03 -11.44 -0.33
C ARG A 148 -11.59 -10.57 0.79
N SER A 149 -12.20 -11.16 1.83
CA SER A 149 -12.70 -10.45 3.01
C SER A 149 -11.62 -10.18 4.07
N LEU A 150 -10.47 -10.85 3.95
CA LEU A 150 -9.39 -10.76 4.93
C LEU A 150 -8.52 -9.51 4.71
N ILE A 151 -8.42 -8.64 5.72
CA ILE A 151 -7.32 -7.65 5.80
C ILE A 151 -6.32 -8.11 6.87
N LYS A 152 -6.77 -8.24 8.10
CA LYS A 152 -5.94 -8.64 9.23
C LYS A 152 -6.69 -9.58 10.17
N PRO A 153 -6.25 -10.83 10.37
CA PRO A 153 -6.73 -11.66 11.45
C PRO A 153 -5.97 -11.35 12.74
N VAL A 154 -6.63 -11.49 13.86
CA VAL A 154 -6.02 -11.38 15.20
C VAL A 154 -6.45 -12.59 16.02
N ILE A 155 -5.51 -13.18 16.74
CA ILE A 155 -5.74 -14.29 17.65
C ILE A 155 -5.55 -13.77 19.07
N TYR A 156 -6.57 -13.88 19.89
CA TYR A 156 -6.51 -13.58 21.31
C TYR A 156 -6.10 -14.85 22.07
N ASN A 157 -5.12 -14.69 22.94
CA ASN A 157 -4.63 -15.77 23.79
C ASN A 157 -5.21 -15.57 25.21
N ASP A 158 -6.50 -15.81 25.32
CA ASP A 158 -7.30 -15.71 26.54
C ASP A 158 -7.67 -17.08 27.09
#